data_964dbad1e32d60f374eb2f8a8b9d3204
#
_entry.id   964dbad1e32d60f374eb2f8a8b9d3204
#
_cell.length_a   1.000
_cell.length_b   1.000
_cell.length_c   1.000
_cell.angle_alpha   90.00
_cell.angle_beta   90.00
_cell.angle_gamma   90.00
#
_symmetry.space_group_name_H-M   'P 1'
#
loop_
_entity.id
_entity.type
_entity.pdbx_description
1 polymer ?
#
loop_
_entity_poly.entity_id
_entity_poly.type
_entity_poly.pdbx_seq_one_letter_code
_entity_poly.pdbx_strand_id
1 'polypeptide(L)'
;MKKRYLLGLCAASMLLMTSCEKDNLFGNAWGEKEGSVNLTVALPEMGVTRAYGEGKNATRLQYAVFRENGNELLLLENLTNTAEMKDGKASIEIKLEANVDYQFAFWADANGNSPYSVDINNHVVKVNGGIGANSENNDAFYGNCKVSLQAGTNPMNVTLVRPFAQLNIGTSDFESTKNSGFAIAKTKVKVQQAYTKLNLLTGEATDAVDYEFSLGAIPTGNFPVAGESVTYTYLSMNYLLMTADKETTTVTFTCADEAGSNTRTRSYSNVPLQRNWRTNIYGDLMTNGFSINVTISPNFADQNGVDDDPAIAEDNKEWHDQKQN
;
A
#
# COMPACT_ATOMS: atom_id res chain seq x y z
N MET A 1 -19.54 8.53 90.80
CA MET A 1 -18.10 8.55 90.54
C MET A 1 -17.70 7.13 90.09
N LYS A 2 -17.56 6.85 88.87
CA LYS A 2 -16.79 5.69 88.26
C LYS A 2 -16.62 5.96 86.77
N LYS A 3 -15.37 6.36 86.43
CA LYS A 3 -14.97 6.51 85.02
C LYS A 3 -14.82 5.12 84.38
N ARG A 4 -15.46 4.90 83.26
CA ARG A 4 -15.23 3.72 82.39
C ARG A 4 -14.56 4.21 81.12
N TYR A 5 -13.37 3.76 80.88
CA TYR A 5 -12.62 3.93 79.62
C TYR A 5 -13.12 2.90 78.64
N LEU A 6 -13.58 3.37 77.48
CA LEU A 6 -13.93 2.51 76.35
C LEU A 6 -12.75 2.49 75.39
N LEU A 7 -12.09 1.36 75.28
CA LEU A 7 -11.08 1.14 74.24
C LEU A 7 -11.74 1.00 72.90
N GLY A 8 -11.42 1.92 71.98
CA GLY A 8 -11.82 1.81 70.61
C GLY A 8 -10.86 0.87 69.85
N LEU A 9 -11.40 -0.21 69.32
CA LEU A 9 -10.70 -1.15 68.47
C LEU A 9 -10.77 -0.63 67.02
N CYS A 10 -9.65 -0.04 66.50
CA CYS A 10 -9.55 0.26 65.06
C CYS A 10 -9.30 -1.02 64.28
N ALA A 11 -10.35 -1.51 63.63
CA ALA A 11 -10.21 -2.52 62.64
C ALA A 11 -9.68 -1.89 61.33
N ALA A 12 -8.41 -2.09 61.06
CA ALA A 12 -7.81 -1.75 59.77
C ALA A 12 -8.30 -2.76 58.75
N SER A 13 -9.26 -2.34 57.90
CA SER A 13 -9.64 -3.10 56.70
C SER A 13 -8.52 -2.98 55.68
N MET A 14 -7.70 -4.01 55.59
CA MET A 14 -6.84 -4.22 54.42
C MET A 14 -7.70 -4.50 53.22
N LEU A 15 -7.86 -3.52 52.34
CA LEU A 15 -8.29 -3.70 50.98
C LEU A 15 -7.20 -4.51 50.24
N LEU A 16 -7.45 -5.80 50.10
CA LEU A 16 -6.74 -6.62 49.14
C LEU A 16 -7.14 -6.11 47.75
N MET A 17 -6.30 -5.28 47.18
CA MET A 17 -6.31 -5.06 45.76
C MET A 17 -5.89 -6.38 45.11
N THR A 18 -6.85 -7.20 44.69
CA THR A 18 -6.59 -8.24 43.72
C THR A 18 -6.24 -7.55 42.43
N SER A 19 -4.95 -7.39 42.19
CA SER A 19 -4.39 -7.21 40.86
C SER A 19 -4.93 -8.39 40.03
N CYS A 20 -5.77 -8.10 39.04
CA CYS A 20 -6.01 -9.04 37.97
C CYS A 20 -4.66 -9.24 37.28
N GLU A 21 -3.95 -10.27 37.67
CA GLU A 21 -2.94 -10.86 36.79
C GLU A 21 -3.67 -11.21 35.50
N LYS A 22 -3.31 -10.53 34.42
CA LYS A 22 -3.61 -11.02 33.08
C LYS A 22 -3.03 -12.42 33.04
N ASP A 23 -3.89 -13.41 32.90
CA ASP A 23 -3.48 -14.78 32.69
C ASP A 23 -2.41 -14.80 31.60
N ASN A 24 -1.16 -15.04 32.01
CA ASN A 24 -0.12 -15.45 31.08
C ASN A 24 -0.57 -16.79 30.51
N LEU A 25 -0.97 -16.80 29.24
CA LEU A 25 -1.40 -17.99 28.53
C LEU A 25 -0.34 -19.10 28.50
N PHE A 26 0.85 -18.80 28.92
CA PHE A 26 1.98 -19.70 29.06
C PHE A 26 2.38 -19.71 30.55
N GLY A 27 2.02 -20.77 31.25
CA GLY A 27 2.28 -20.90 32.69
C GLY A 27 3.74 -20.62 33.09
N ASN A 28 4.00 -20.34 34.37
CA ASN A 28 5.24 -19.88 35.02
C ASN A 28 6.57 -20.63 34.73
N ALA A 29 6.71 -21.24 33.54
CA ALA A 29 7.92 -21.96 33.12
C ALA A 29 8.94 -21.04 32.36
N TRP A 30 8.67 -19.72 32.24
CA TRP A 30 9.41 -18.82 31.32
C TRP A 30 10.59 -18.06 31.93
N GLY A 31 10.97 -18.31 33.16
CA GLY A 31 11.90 -17.50 33.95
C GLY A 31 13.28 -17.15 33.36
N GLU A 32 13.79 -17.86 32.34
CA GLU A 32 15.08 -17.55 31.69
C GLU A 32 15.00 -17.55 30.15
N LYS A 33 13.80 -17.66 29.58
CA LYS A 33 13.57 -17.85 28.15
C LYS A 33 12.68 -16.77 27.52
N GLU A 34 12.46 -15.66 28.21
CA GLU A 34 11.67 -14.57 27.67
C GLU A 34 12.56 -13.61 26.85
N GLY A 35 12.12 -13.31 25.63
CA GLY A 35 12.67 -12.26 24.78
C GLY A 35 11.59 -11.26 24.41
N SER A 36 11.97 -10.07 24.01
CA SER A 36 11.07 -9.10 23.37
C SER A 36 11.61 -8.68 22.04
N VAL A 37 10.71 -8.47 21.07
CA VAL A 37 11.03 -7.84 19.79
C VAL A 37 10.50 -6.42 19.83
N ASN A 38 11.39 -5.45 19.62
CA ASN A 38 11.03 -4.04 19.45
C ASN A 38 11.13 -3.69 17.97
N LEU A 39 9.98 -3.76 17.29
CA LEU A 39 9.87 -3.49 15.86
C LEU A 39 9.65 -2.01 15.60
N THR A 40 10.47 -1.44 14.72
CA THR A 40 10.16 -0.18 14.03
C THR A 40 9.79 -0.53 12.60
N VAL A 41 8.51 -0.42 12.27
CA VAL A 41 8.00 -0.66 10.92
C VAL A 41 7.81 0.67 10.23
N ALA A 42 8.42 0.87 9.06
CA ALA A 42 8.42 2.14 8.34
C ALA A 42 7.97 1.95 6.89
N LEU A 43 7.31 2.96 6.34
CA LEU A 43 7.14 3.10 4.90
C LEU A 43 8.51 3.34 4.25
N PRO A 44 8.67 2.99 2.96
CA PRO A 44 9.90 3.33 2.23
C PRO A 44 10.10 4.84 2.21
N GLU A 45 11.35 5.29 2.14
CA GLU A 45 11.65 6.71 1.96
C GLU A 45 11.03 7.17 0.62
N MET A 46 10.13 8.14 0.72
CA MET A 46 9.49 8.75 -0.44
C MET A 46 10.34 9.94 -0.88
N GLY A 47 10.72 9.98 -2.14
CA GLY A 47 11.41 11.16 -2.69
C GLY A 47 10.53 12.41 -2.60
N VAL A 48 11.16 13.59 -2.78
CA VAL A 48 10.55 14.92 -2.58
C VAL A 48 9.27 15.13 -3.36
N THR A 49 8.32 15.79 -2.68
CA THR A 49 7.04 16.41 -3.15
C THR A 49 6.45 15.90 -4.46
N ARG A 50 5.58 14.91 -4.35
CA ARG A 50 4.78 14.38 -5.46
C ARG A 50 3.33 14.78 -5.27
N ALA A 51 2.59 14.91 -6.36
CA ALA A 51 1.15 15.11 -6.26
C ALA A 51 0.45 13.86 -5.69
N TYR A 52 0.97 12.65 -6.00
CA TYR A 52 0.40 11.36 -5.61
C TYR A 52 1.49 10.32 -5.33
N GLY A 53 1.17 9.31 -4.52
CA GLY A 53 2.06 8.19 -4.20
C GLY A 53 3.02 8.45 -3.05
N GLU A 54 2.69 9.36 -2.15
CA GLU A 54 3.50 9.66 -0.96
C GLU A 54 3.21 8.72 0.23
N GLY A 55 2.22 7.84 0.12
CA GLY A 55 1.85 6.91 1.19
C GLY A 55 1.23 7.56 2.43
N LYS A 56 0.90 8.85 2.38
CA LYS A 56 0.39 9.61 3.55
C LYS A 56 -0.90 9.05 4.14
N ASN A 57 -1.69 8.36 3.31
CA ASN A 57 -2.97 7.78 3.74
C ASN A 57 -2.80 6.40 4.39
N ALA A 58 -1.63 5.79 4.34
CA ALA A 58 -1.34 4.54 5.04
C ALA A 58 -1.13 4.83 6.54
N THR A 59 -2.22 4.98 7.27
CA THR A 59 -2.25 5.38 8.68
C THR A 59 -2.48 4.22 9.66
N ARG A 60 -2.76 3.03 9.14
CA ARG A 60 -2.96 1.80 9.92
C ARG A 60 -1.96 0.74 9.50
N LEU A 61 -1.32 0.10 10.48
CA LEU A 61 -0.54 -1.12 10.29
C LEU A 61 -1.31 -2.30 10.89
N GLN A 62 -1.51 -3.36 10.11
CA GLN A 62 -1.97 -4.66 10.57
C GLN A 62 -0.79 -5.62 10.58
N TYR A 63 -0.66 -6.45 11.61
CA TYR A 63 0.43 -7.40 11.69
C TYR A 63 0.00 -8.74 12.31
N ALA A 64 0.63 -9.82 11.89
CA ALA A 64 0.50 -11.15 12.47
C ALA A 64 1.87 -11.72 12.79
N VAL A 65 1.90 -12.55 13.82
CA VAL A 65 3.09 -13.25 14.30
C VAL A 65 2.88 -14.75 14.15
N PHE A 66 3.85 -15.40 13.53
CA PHE A 66 3.86 -16.84 13.33
C PHE A 66 5.11 -17.43 14.01
N ARG A 67 4.94 -18.55 14.72
CA ARG A 67 6.04 -19.36 15.21
C ARG A 67 6.41 -20.39 14.15
N GLU A 68 7.68 -20.50 13.82
CA GLU A 68 8.15 -21.57 12.95
C GLU A 68 8.21 -22.92 13.73
N ASN A 69 7.61 -23.95 13.16
CA ASN A 69 7.62 -25.30 13.67
C ASN A 69 7.97 -26.28 12.53
N GLY A 70 9.26 -26.48 12.29
CA GLY A 70 9.74 -27.18 11.12
C GLY A 70 9.38 -26.45 9.83
N ASN A 71 8.53 -27.05 8.99
CA ASN A 71 8.05 -26.44 7.74
C ASN A 71 6.69 -25.75 7.88
N GLU A 72 6.11 -25.73 9.08
CA GLU A 72 4.80 -25.14 9.33
C GLU A 72 4.93 -23.81 10.07
N LEU A 73 4.02 -22.90 9.79
CA LEU A 73 3.87 -21.63 10.49
C LEU A 73 2.63 -21.70 11.38
N LEU A 74 2.84 -21.58 12.68
CA LEU A 74 1.77 -21.57 13.68
C LEU A 74 1.43 -20.12 14.02
N LEU A 75 0.21 -19.67 13.69
CA LEU A 75 -0.26 -18.34 14.03
C LEU A 75 -0.37 -18.16 15.55
N LEU A 76 0.15 -17.06 16.07
CA LEU A 76 -0.04 -16.61 17.44
C LEU A 76 -1.18 -15.58 17.48
N GLU A 77 -2.43 -16.06 17.49
CA GLU A 77 -3.64 -15.23 17.34
C GLU A 77 -3.72 -14.07 18.34
N ASN A 78 -3.33 -14.31 19.60
CA ASN A 78 -3.33 -13.32 20.67
C ASN A 78 -2.30 -12.20 20.48
N LEU A 79 -1.36 -12.36 19.55
CA LEU A 79 -0.33 -11.37 19.21
C LEU A 79 -0.59 -10.68 17.85
N THR A 80 -1.59 -11.15 17.11
CA THR A 80 -2.07 -10.48 15.89
C THR A 80 -2.84 -9.22 16.27
N ASN A 81 -2.48 -8.07 15.70
CA ASN A 81 -3.06 -6.80 16.11
C ASN A 81 -2.90 -5.72 15.04
N THR A 82 -3.32 -4.50 15.41
CA THR A 82 -3.14 -3.28 14.63
C THR A 82 -2.35 -2.24 15.40
N ALA A 83 -1.62 -1.40 14.69
CA ALA A 83 -0.93 -0.24 15.23
C ALA A 83 -1.21 0.99 14.35
N GLU A 84 -1.13 2.17 14.93
CA GLU A 84 -1.21 3.43 14.19
C GLU A 84 0.14 3.71 13.51
N MET A 85 0.08 4.13 12.24
CA MET A 85 1.23 4.66 11.52
C MET A 85 1.25 6.18 11.68
N LYS A 86 2.29 6.72 12.30
CA LYS A 86 2.53 8.17 12.44
C LYS A 86 3.76 8.56 11.64
N ASP A 87 3.61 9.55 10.79
CA ASP A 87 4.71 10.00 9.91
C ASP A 87 5.40 8.84 9.17
N GLY A 88 4.57 7.88 8.69
CA GLY A 88 5.04 6.70 7.96
C GLY A 88 5.72 5.65 8.84
N LYS A 89 5.60 5.68 10.16
CA LYS A 89 6.23 4.72 11.09
C LYS A 89 5.27 4.20 12.14
N ALA A 90 5.47 2.95 12.55
CA ALA A 90 4.86 2.34 13.73
C ALA A 90 5.93 1.67 14.59
N SER A 91 5.75 1.72 15.91
CA SER A 91 6.59 1.01 16.87
C SER A 91 5.75 -0.03 17.61
N ILE A 92 6.25 -1.26 17.68
CA ILE A 92 5.55 -2.39 18.26
C ILE A 92 6.52 -3.12 19.18
N GLU A 93 6.09 -3.39 20.41
CA GLU A 93 6.82 -4.25 21.33
C GLU A 93 6.02 -5.54 21.55
N ILE A 94 6.65 -6.70 21.34
CA ILE A 94 6.03 -8.02 21.48
C ILE A 94 6.93 -8.90 22.32
N LYS A 95 6.36 -9.50 23.38
CA LYS A 95 7.02 -10.50 24.21
C LYS A 95 6.80 -11.88 23.64
N LEU A 96 7.89 -12.64 23.49
CA LEU A 96 7.91 -13.95 22.84
C LEU A 96 8.89 -14.89 23.57
N GLU A 97 8.82 -16.16 23.27
CA GLU A 97 9.78 -17.16 23.76
C GLU A 97 11.14 -16.98 23.08
N ALA A 98 12.21 -16.88 23.86
CA ALA A 98 13.57 -16.82 23.31
C ALA A 98 14.03 -18.17 22.76
N ASN A 99 15.01 -18.14 21.86
CA ASN A 99 15.56 -19.30 21.14
C ASN A 99 14.51 -20.01 20.27
N VAL A 100 13.58 -19.27 19.73
CA VAL A 100 12.53 -19.70 18.80
C VAL A 100 12.55 -18.80 17.57
N ASP A 101 12.28 -19.38 16.42
CA ASP A 101 12.18 -18.67 15.15
C ASP A 101 10.74 -18.20 14.92
N TYR A 102 10.62 -16.95 14.54
CA TYR A 102 9.33 -16.31 14.24
C TYR A 102 9.35 -15.67 12.88
N GLN A 103 8.18 -15.61 12.25
CA GLN A 103 7.93 -14.86 11.05
C GLN A 103 6.81 -13.85 11.29
N PHE A 104 6.98 -12.65 10.78
CA PHE A 104 6.01 -11.57 10.87
C PHE A 104 5.49 -11.21 9.48
N ALA A 105 4.19 -10.94 9.39
CA ALA A 105 3.55 -10.36 8.22
C ALA A 105 2.99 -8.98 8.57
N PHE A 106 3.11 -8.03 7.65
CA PHE A 106 2.68 -6.66 7.81
C PHE A 106 1.86 -6.18 6.60
N TRP A 107 0.83 -5.40 6.88
CA TRP A 107 0.07 -4.66 5.89
C TRP A 107 -0.26 -3.26 6.41
N ALA A 108 0.12 -2.21 5.67
CA ALA A 108 -0.20 -0.83 5.99
C ALA A 108 -1.11 -0.22 4.93
N ASP A 109 -2.21 0.39 5.35
CA ASP A 109 -3.24 0.97 4.47
C ASP A 109 -3.98 2.16 5.11
N ALA A 110 -4.92 2.73 4.36
CA ALA A 110 -5.79 3.81 4.82
C ALA A 110 -6.80 3.28 5.85
N ASN A 111 -6.70 3.75 7.10
CA ASN A 111 -7.59 3.34 8.18
C ASN A 111 -9.05 3.71 7.88
N GLY A 112 -9.94 2.71 7.84
CA GLY A 112 -11.38 2.89 7.61
C GLY A 112 -11.79 3.17 6.16
N ASN A 113 -10.83 3.39 5.25
CA ASN A 113 -11.06 3.70 3.84
C ASN A 113 -10.30 2.78 2.88
N SER A 114 -9.80 1.66 3.38
CA SER A 114 -9.06 0.69 2.58
C SER A 114 -9.99 -0.09 1.65
N PRO A 115 -9.67 -0.21 0.36
CA PRO A 115 -10.46 -0.99 -0.59
C PRO A 115 -10.09 -2.47 -0.58
N TYR A 116 -9.26 -2.91 0.35
CA TYR A 116 -8.69 -4.25 0.40
C TYR A 116 -9.36 -5.12 1.46
N SER A 117 -9.54 -6.41 1.15
CA SER A 117 -9.90 -7.42 2.13
C SER A 117 -8.63 -8.07 2.66
N VAL A 118 -8.29 -7.78 3.92
CA VAL A 118 -7.05 -8.24 4.54
C VAL A 118 -7.36 -9.40 5.48
N ASP A 119 -6.84 -10.57 5.15
CA ASP A 119 -6.81 -11.73 6.02
C ASP A 119 -5.38 -11.91 6.52
N ILE A 120 -5.02 -11.13 7.52
CA ILE A 120 -3.65 -11.09 8.05
C ILE A 120 -3.26 -12.44 8.67
N ASN A 121 -4.23 -13.18 9.23
CA ASN A 121 -4.00 -14.47 9.85
C ASN A 121 -3.57 -15.54 8.84
N ASN A 122 -4.13 -15.48 7.64
CA ASN A 122 -3.75 -16.32 6.51
C ASN A 122 -2.75 -15.65 5.58
N HIS A 123 -2.16 -14.51 6.01
CA HIS A 123 -1.19 -13.72 5.27
C HIS A 123 -1.59 -13.39 3.83
N VAL A 124 -2.87 -13.16 3.59
CA VAL A 124 -3.46 -12.89 2.26
C VAL A 124 -4.16 -11.55 2.25
N VAL A 125 -3.91 -10.78 1.20
CA VAL A 125 -4.67 -9.58 0.86
C VAL A 125 -5.36 -9.78 -0.48
N LYS A 126 -6.62 -9.36 -0.58
CA LYS A 126 -7.40 -9.38 -1.83
C LYS A 126 -7.77 -7.96 -2.22
N VAL A 127 -7.58 -7.66 -3.49
CA VAL A 127 -8.09 -6.45 -4.14
C VAL A 127 -9.55 -6.68 -4.46
N ASN A 128 -10.45 -5.89 -3.89
CA ASN A 128 -11.88 -6.02 -4.15
C ASN A 128 -12.23 -5.54 -5.57
N GLY A 129 -13.28 -6.10 -6.17
CA GLY A 129 -13.73 -5.67 -7.48
C GLY A 129 -14.36 -4.28 -7.44
N GLY A 130 -14.15 -3.47 -8.49
CA GLY A 130 -14.82 -2.19 -8.69
C GLY A 130 -14.44 -1.10 -7.69
N ILE A 131 -13.22 -1.12 -7.16
CA ILE A 131 -12.72 -0.03 -6.30
C ILE A 131 -12.73 1.30 -7.06
N GLY A 132 -12.88 2.40 -6.32
CA GLY A 132 -12.91 3.74 -6.90
C GLY A 132 -11.61 4.09 -7.61
N ALA A 133 -11.72 4.63 -8.84
CA ALA A 133 -10.57 5.21 -9.54
C ALA A 133 -10.07 6.46 -8.83
N ASN A 134 -8.81 6.81 -9.10
CA ASN A 134 -8.21 8.10 -8.75
C ASN A 134 -8.14 8.40 -7.24
N SER A 135 -7.96 7.38 -6.40
CA SER A 135 -7.94 7.52 -4.94
C SER A 135 -6.57 7.18 -4.34
N GLU A 136 -6.00 8.10 -3.56
CA GLU A 136 -4.79 7.86 -2.76
C GLU A 136 -5.04 6.86 -1.60
N ASN A 137 -6.28 6.57 -1.25
CA ASN A 137 -6.61 5.54 -0.27
C ASN A 137 -6.33 4.12 -0.81
N ASN A 138 -6.08 4.00 -2.12
CA ASN A 138 -5.70 2.75 -2.76
C ASN A 138 -4.19 2.48 -2.65
N ASP A 139 -3.39 3.42 -2.13
CA ASP A 139 -1.98 3.19 -1.85
C ASP A 139 -1.82 2.39 -0.56
N ALA A 140 -1.08 1.29 -0.62
CA ALA A 140 -0.84 0.44 0.54
C ALA A 140 0.52 -0.26 0.43
N PHE A 141 0.97 -0.83 1.55
CA PHE A 141 2.32 -1.38 1.69
C PHE A 141 2.28 -2.71 2.44
N TYR A 142 3.19 -3.59 2.10
CA TYR A 142 3.36 -4.86 2.79
C TYR A 142 4.81 -5.08 3.20
N GLY A 143 5.02 -6.03 4.09
CA GLY A 143 6.34 -6.49 4.45
C GLY A 143 6.26 -7.78 5.24
N ASN A 144 7.40 -8.41 5.40
CA ASN A 144 7.58 -9.54 6.29
C ASN A 144 9.01 -9.52 6.83
N CYS A 145 9.21 -10.20 7.94
CA CYS A 145 10.56 -10.47 8.43
C CYS A 145 10.58 -11.79 9.23
N LYS A 146 11.75 -12.39 9.31
CA LYS A 146 12.06 -13.52 10.15
C LYS A 146 13.00 -13.11 11.26
N VAL A 147 12.84 -13.69 12.43
CA VAL A 147 13.72 -13.46 13.57
C VAL A 147 13.97 -14.75 14.33
N SER A 148 15.24 -15.05 14.59
CA SER A 148 15.66 -16.04 15.59
C SER A 148 15.84 -15.30 16.91
N LEU A 149 14.80 -15.34 17.74
CA LEU A 149 14.71 -14.47 18.92
C LEU A 149 15.72 -14.90 20.01
N GLN A 150 16.48 -13.96 20.51
CA GLN A 150 17.36 -14.18 21.65
C GLN A 150 16.69 -13.71 22.95
N ALA A 151 17.19 -14.18 24.09
CA ALA A 151 16.77 -13.65 25.38
C ALA A 151 17.07 -12.15 25.49
N GLY A 152 16.17 -11.40 26.14
CA GLY A 152 16.27 -9.95 26.29
C GLY A 152 15.63 -9.19 25.14
N THR A 153 16.02 -7.94 24.93
CA THR A 153 15.42 -7.05 23.92
C THR A 153 16.11 -7.19 22.57
N ASN A 154 15.33 -7.44 21.53
CA ASN A 154 15.79 -7.60 20.15
C ASN A 154 15.20 -6.46 19.29
N PRO A 155 15.95 -5.37 19.02
CA PRO A 155 15.48 -4.30 18.16
C PRO A 155 15.54 -4.73 16.69
N MET A 156 14.47 -4.42 15.94
CA MET A 156 14.39 -4.71 14.51
C MET A 156 13.76 -3.55 13.75
N ASN A 157 14.30 -3.26 12.57
CA ASN A 157 13.74 -2.31 11.63
C ASN A 157 13.20 -3.05 10.40
N VAL A 158 11.96 -2.76 10.03
CA VAL A 158 11.31 -3.32 8.85
C VAL A 158 10.87 -2.17 7.95
N THR A 159 11.38 -2.14 6.73
CA THR A 159 10.90 -1.21 5.72
C THR A 159 9.87 -1.94 4.86
N LEU A 160 8.66 -1.41 4.81
CA LEU A 160 7.59 -1.93 3.97
C LEU A 160 7.87 -1.59 2.50
N VAL A 161 7.25 -2.35 1.60
CA VAL A 161 7.34 -2.10 0.16
C VAL A 161 5.95 -1.96 -0.44
N ARG A 162 5.83 -1.18 -1.49
CA ARG A 162 4.57 -1.01 -2.22
C ARG A 162 4.38 -2.20 -3.17
N PRO A 163 3.27 -2.97 -3.07
CA PRO A 163 3.01 -4.10 -3.97
C PRO A 163 2.40 -3.66 -5.31
N PHE A 164 2.08 -2.38 -5.45
CA PHE A 164 1.36 -1.83 -6.59
C PHE A 164 2.28 -1.13 -7.59
N ALA A 165 1.91 -1.20 -8.88
CA ALA A 165 2.29 -0.19 -9.86
C ALA A 165 1.34 1.01 -9.73
N GLN A 166 1.81 2.22 -10.02
CA GLN A 166 0.96 3.38 -10.22
C GLN A 166 0.84 3.64 -11.72
N LEU A 167 -0.39 3.64 -12.23
CA LEU A 167 -0.72 3.98 -13.61
C LEU A 167 -1.37 5.35 -13.67
N ASN A 168 -0.72 6.29 -14.34
CA ASN A 168 -1.21 7.64 -14.57
C ASN A 168 -1.53 7.83 -16.05
N ILE A 169 -2.58 8.61 -16.32
CA ILE A 169 -2.93 9.08 -17.66
C ILE A 169 -3.10 10.59 -17.59
N GLY A 170 -2.46 11.31 -18.51
CA GLY A 170 -2.52 12.77 -18.55
C GLY A 170 -2.54 13.31 -19.96
N THR A 171 -3.09 14.51 -20.12
CA THR A 171 -3.22 15.14 -21.43
C THR A 171 -2.81 16.59 -21.43
N SER A 172 -2.21 17.04 -22.56
CA SER A 172 -1.88 18.45 -22.82
C SER A 172 -3.06 19.22 -23.38
N ASP A 173 -4.05 18.55 -23.95
CA ASP A 173 -5.19 19.16 -24.66
C ASP A 173 -6.49 19.21 -23.84
N PHE A 174 -6.39 19.20 -22.49
CA PHE A 174 -7.54 19.23 -21.58
C PHE A 174 -8.44 20.46 -21.80
N GLU A 175 -7.84 21.66 -21.82
CA GLU A 175 -8.59 22.91 -21.99
C GLU A 175 -9.19 23.05 -23.40
N SER A 176 -8.47 22.61 -24.43
CA SER A 176 -9.03 22.63 -25.79
C SER A 176 -10.20 21.66 -25.95
N THR A 177 -10.16 20.51 -25.29
CA THR A 177 -11.27 19.56 -25.25
C THR A 177 -12.50 20.15 -24.55
N LYS A 178 -12.31 20.82 -23.44
CA LYS A 178 -13.36 21.53 -22.71
C LYS A 178 -13.98 22.63 -23.56
N ASN A 179 -13.17 23.43 -24.24
CA ASN A 179 -13.62 24.52 -25.12
C ASN A 179 -14.36 24.00 -26.37
N SER A 180 -14.10 22.75 -26.78
CA SER A 180 -14.83 22.09 -27.85
C SER A 180 -16.17 21.46 -27.41
N GLY A 181 -16.57 21.65 -26.15
CA GLY A 181 -17.85 21.23 -25.60
C GLY A 181 -17.86 19.87 -24.88
N PHE A 182 -16.68 19.27 -24.64
CA PHE A 182 -16.57 18.04 -23.85
C PHE A 182 -15.76 18.30 -22.55
N ALA A 183 -16.46 18.66 -21.48
CA ALA A 183 -15.86 18.86 -20.18
C ALA A 183 -15.67 17.52 -19.45
N ILE A 184 -14.44 17.04 -19.40
CA ILE A 184 -14.10 15.79 -18.69
C ILE A 184 -14.17 16.05 -17.19
N ALA A 185 -14.94 15.23 -16.47
CA ALA A 185 -15.11 15.32 -15.03
C ALA A 185 -14.84 14.00 -14.32
N LYS A 186 -15.08 12.87 -14.96
CA LYS A 186 -14.92 11.53 -14.40
C LYS A 186 -14.16 10.62 -15.34
N THR A 187 -13.39 9.70 -14.78
CA THR A 187 -12.63 8.72 -15.55
C THR A 187 -12.60 7.36 -14.86
N LYS A 188 -12.36 6.32 -15.64
CA LYS A 188 -12.03 4.99 -15.19
C LYS A 188 -11.02 4.33 -16.12
N VAL A 189 -10.34 3.31 -15.62
CA VAL A 189 -9.51 2.43 -16.43
C VAL A 189 -9.93 0.97 -16.25
N LYS A 190 -9.82 0.20 -17.32
CA LYS A 190 -9.84 -1.26 -17.30
C LYS A 190 -8.45 -1.74 -17.71
N VAL A 191 -7.89 -2.67 -16.95
CA VAL A 191 -6.57 -3.25 -17.19
C VAL A 191 -6.72 -4.76 -17.37
N GLN A 192 -6.17 -5.31 -18.44
CA GLN A 192 -6.16 -6.75 -18.65
C GLN A 192 -5.10 -7.41 -17.76
N GLN A 193 -5.43 -8.59 -17.22
CA GLN A 193 -4.50 -9.43 -16.45
C GLN A 193 -3.88 -8.70 -15.22
N ALA A 194 -4.63 -7.83 -14.53
CA ALA A 194 -4.21 -7.27 -13.24
C ALA A 194 -4.42 -8.30 -12.13
N TYR A 195 -3.49 -8.35 -11.19
CA TYR A 195 -3.55 -9.29 -10.08
C TYR A 195 -4.51 -8.82 -8.98
N THR A 196 -5.15 -9.76 -8.29
CA THR A 196 -6.14 -9.45 -7.26
C THR A 196 -5.84 -10.08 -5.91
N LYS A 197 -4.75 -10.85 -5.78
CA LYS A 197 -4.37 -11.50 -4.52
C LYS A 197 -2.88 -11.38 -4.28
N LEU A 198 -2.51 -11.03 -3.05
CA LEU A 198 -1.13 -10.94 -2.58
C LEU A 198 -0.91 -11.84 -1.38
N ASN A 199 0.16 -12.62 -1.41
CA ASN A 199 0.68 -13.33 -0.24
C ASN A 199 1.67 -12.42 0.50
N LEU A 200 1.41 -12.09 1.76
CA LEU A 200 2.23 -11.16 2.54
C LEU A 200 3.59 -11.72 2.95
N LEU A 201 3.74 -13.05 3.02
CA LEU A 201 4.99 -13.70 3.42
C LEU A 201 5.95 -13.88 2.24
N THR A 202 5.40 -14.16 1.05
CA THR A 202 6.22 -14.37 -0.15
C THR A 202 6.29 -13.15 -1.05
N GLY A 203 5.30 -12.24 -0.94
CA GLY A 203 5.11 -11.14 -1.85
C GLY A 203 4.60 -11.57 -3.23
N GLU A 204 4.15 -12.82 -3.38
CA GLU A 204 3.61 -13.33 -4.64
C GLU A 204 2.24 -12.73 -4.92
N ALA A 205 2.07 -12.19 -6.14
CA ALA A 205 0.80 -11.71 -6.66
C ALA A 205 0.19 -12.81 -7.56
N THR A 206 -1.09 -13.12 -7.33
CA THR A 206 -1.82 -14.19 -8.05
C THR A 206 -3.23 -13.75 -8.41
N ASP A 207 -4.00 -14.64 -9.05
CA ASP A 207 -5.37 -14.42 -9.47
C ASP A 207 -5.50 -13.21 -10.43
N ALA A 208 -4.79 -13.30 -11.57
CA ALA A 208 -4.85 -12.30 -12.62
C ALA A 208 -6.22 -12.30 -13.32
N VAL A 209 -6.83 -11.12 -13.43
CA VAL A 209 -8.14 -10.91 -14.07
C VAL A 209 -8.13 -9.62 -14.90
N ASP A 210 -9.12 -9.48 -15.77
CA ASP A 210 -9.46 -8.19 -16.35
C ASP A 210 -10.09 -7.31 -15.27
N TYR A 211 -9.34 -6.33 -14.78
CA TYR A 211 -9.75 -5.50 -13.65
C TYR A 211 -10.25 -4.13 -14.14
N GLU A 212 -11.43 -3.73 -13.70
CA GLU A 212 -12.02 -2.43 -14.01
C GLU A 212 -12.26 -1.64 -12.72
N PHE A 213 -11.73 -0.41 -12.66
CA PHE A 213 -12.04 0.55 -11.61
C PHE A 213 -13.43 1.16 -11.82
N SER A 214 -14.13 1.50 -10.76
CA SER A 214 -15.37 2.26 -10.87
C SER A 214 -15.08 3.71 -11.27
N LEU A 215 -16.04 4.32 -11.96
CA LEU A 215 -15.93 5.70 -12.44
C LEU A 215 -15.72 6.67 -11.26
N GLY A 216 -14.64 7.44 -11.30
CA GLY A 216 -14.27 8.42 -10.27
C GLY A 216 -13.99 9.80 -10.85
N ALA A 217 -14.05 10.84 -10.00
CA ALA A 217 -13.63 12.18 -10.37
C ALA A 217 -12.17 12.18 -10.84
N ILE A 218 -11.82 13.04 -11.80
CA ILE A 218 -10.44 13.18 -12.25
C ILE A 218 -9.54 13.67 -11.11
N PRO A 219 -8.26 13.21 -11.05
CA PRO A 219 -7.30 13.74 -10.09
C PRO A 219 -7.08 15.24 -10.30
N THR A 220 -6.70 15.93 -9.24
CA THR A 220 -6.34 17.36 -9.35
C THR A 220 -4.88 17.54 -9.73
N GLY A 221 -4.58 18.63 -10.45
CA GLY A 221 -3.21 19.03 -10.78
C GLY A 221 -2.67 18.42 -12.06
N ASN A 222 -1.38 18.60 -12.23
CA ASN A 222 -0.64 18.20 -13.42
C ASN A 222 0.55 17.33 -13.00
N PHE A 223 0.97 16.43 -13.88
CA PHE A 223 2.23 15.73 -13.66
C PHE A 223 3.32 16.24 -14.60
N PRO A 224 4.52 16.43 -14.06
CA PRO A 224 5.67 16.81 -14.87
C PRO A 224 6.18 15.62 -15.67
N VAL A 225 6.69 15.91 -16.85
CA VAL A 225 7.46 14.97 -17.66
C VAL A 225 8.84 15.55 -17.87
N ALA A 226 9.87 14.81 -17.53
CA ALA A 226 11.25 15.29 -17.66
C ALA A 226 11.58 15.63 -19.12
N GLY A 227 12.23 16.79 -19.33
CA GLY A 227 12.60 17.25 -20.67
C GLY A 227 11.46 17.85 -21.49
N GLU A 228 10.23 17.81 -20.99
CA GLU A 228 9.06 18.40 -21.65
C GLU A 228 8.81 19.82 -21.13
N SER A 229 8.50 20.74 -22.04
CA SER A 229 8.01 22.09 -21.69
C SER A 229 6.50 22.15 -21.53
N VAL A 230 5.81 21.07 -21.88
CA VAL A 230 4.35 20.95 -21.84
C VAL A 230 3.92 20.40 -20.49
N THR A 231 2.83 20.92 -19.98
CA THR A 231 2.21 20.44 -18.74
C THR A 231 1.05 19.51 -19.06
N TYR A 232 1.04 18.34 -18.44
CA TYR A 232 -0.01 17.34 -18.63
C TYR A 232 -0.97 17.34 -17.44
N THR A 233 -2.26 17.62 -17.72
CA THR A 233 -3.33 17.53 -16.72
C THR A 233 -3.61 16.06 -16.41
N TYR A 234 -3.67 15.70 -15.13
CA TYR A 234 -4.07 14.35 -14.73
C TYR A 234 -5.49 14.05 -15.21
N LEU A 235 -5.65 12.93 -15.91
CA LEU A 235 -6.95 12.35 -16.23
C LEU A 235 -7.23 11.12 -15.38
N SER A 236 -6.20 10.38 -14.98
CA SER A 236 -6.35 9.16 -14.18
C SER A 236 -5.10 8.88 -13.35
N MET A 237 -5.28 8.30 -12.16
CA MET A 237 -4.24 7.82 -11.27
C MET A 237 -4.75 6.59 -10.51
N ASN A 238 -4.16 5.42 -10.75
CA ASN A 238 -4.64 4.18 -10.17
C ASN A 238 -3.49 3.28 -9.70
N TYR A 239 -3.77 2.50 -8.65
CA TYR A 239 -2.85 1.51 -8.09
C TYR A 239 -3.27 0.11 -8.51
N LEU A 240 -2.35 -0.64 -9.10
CA LEU A 240 -2.55 -1.98 -9.65
C LEU A 240 -1.61 -2.96 -8.97
N LEU A 241 -2.15 -4.02 -8.38
CA LEU A 241 -1.31 -5.09 -7.82
C LEU A 241 -0.53 -5.76 -8.94
N MET A 242 0.80 -5.80 -8.81
CA MET A 242 1.71 -6.31 -9.84
C MET A 242 2.77 -7.23 -9.25
N THR A 243 3.38 -8.04 -10.13
CA THR A 243 4.57 -8.82 -9.80
C THR A 243 5.81 -7.92 -9.68
N ALA A 244 6.92 -8.50 -9.22
CA ALA A 244 8.20 -7.81 -9.17
C ALA A 244 8.80 -7.60 -10.58
N ASP A 245 8.46 -8.50 -11.50
CA ASP A 245 8.91 -8.42 -12.90
C ASP A 245 8.06 -7.42 -13.69
N LYS A 246 8.67 -6.82 -14.69
CA LYS A 246 8.00 -5.94 -15.64
C LYS A 246 7.12 -6.78 -16.57
N GLU A 247 5.84 -6.45 -16.62
CA GLU A 247 4.85 -7.06 -17.49
C GLU A 247 4.22 -6.02 -18.40
N THR A 248 3.65 -6.45 -19.52
CA THR A 248 2.91 -5.57 -20.43
C THR A 248 1.44 -5.97 -20.47
N THR A 249 0.56 -4.97 -20.53
CA THR A 249 -0.88 -5.18 -20.54
C THR A 249 -1.59 -4.24 -21.51
N THR A 250 -2.87 -4.48 -21.76
CA THR A 250 -3.76 -3.54 -22.42
C THR A 250 -4.53 -2.73 -21.38
N VAL A 251 -4.48 -1.41 -21.53
CA VAL A 251 -5.21 -0.45 -20.71
C VAL A 251 -6.31 0.19 -21.53
N THR A 252 -7.55 0.06 -21.10
CA THR A 252 -8.70 0.77 -21.69
C THR A 252 -9.09 1.92 -20.78
N PHE A 253 -8.93 3.13 -21.26
CA PHE A 253 -9.27 4.37 -20.57
C PHE A 253 -10.61 4.90 -21.05
N THR A 254 -11.49 5.24 -20.12
CA THR A 254 -12.78 5.89 -20.40
C THR A 254 -12.87 7.19 -19.62
N CYS A 255 -13.19 8.29 -20.31
CA CYS A 255 -13.52 9.55 -19.69
C CYS A 255 -14.99 9.91 -19.95
N ALA A 256 -15.57 10.67 -19.03
CA ALA A 256 -16.97 11.07 -19.05
C ALA A 256 -17.14 12.53 -18.58
N ASP A 257 -18.25 13.12 -18.99
CA ASP A 257 -18.77 14.37 -18.41
C ASP A 257 -19.22 14.17 -16.93
N GLU A 258 -19.66 15.25 -16.29
CA GLU A 258 -20.12 15.19 -14.89
C GLU A 258 -21.33 14.25 -14.70
N ALA A 259 -22.22 14.18 -15.68
CA ALA A 259 -23.37 13.29 -15.64
C ALA A 259 -22.98 11.82 -15.88
N GLY A 260 -21.78 11.56 -16.43
CA GLY A 260 -21.32 10.20 -16.78
C GLY A 260 -22.00 9.62 -18.02
N SER A 261 -22.77 10.43 -18.75
CA SER A 261 -23.59 10.00 -19.88
C SER A 261 -22.91 10.18 -21.24
N ASN A 262 -22.05 11.19 -21.36
CA ASN A 262 -21.25 11.44 -22.55
C ASN A 262 -19.84 10.88 -22.30
N THR A 263 -19.49 9.81 -23.00
CA THR A 263 -18.23 9.09 -22.75
C THR A 263 -17.36 9.00 -23.99
N ARG A 264 -16.04 8.97 -23.78
CA ARG A 264 -15.05 8.65 -24.80
C ARG A 264 -14.11 7.58 -24.26
N THR A 265 -13.76 6.61 -25.10
CA THR A 265 -12.92 5.47 -24.70
C THR A 265 -11.75 5.33 -25.65
N ARG A 266 -10.58 5.00 -25.09
CA ARG A 266 -9.36 4.65 -25.83
C ARG A 266 -8.70 3.43 -25.20
N SER A 267 -8.00 2.66 -26.03
CA SER A 267 -7.21 1.52 -25.57
C SER A 267 -5.75 1.70 -25.96
N TYR A 268 -4.87 1.36 -25.03
CA TYR A 268 -3.42 1.39 -25.16
C TYR A 268 -2.89 -0.04 -24.97
N SER A 269 -2.24 -0.60 -25.99
CA SER A 269 -1.65 -1.93 -25.93
C SER A 269 -0.22 -1.87 -25.41
N ASN A 270 0.27 -2.99 -24.87
CA ASN A 270 1.64 -3.18 -24.43
C ASN A 270 2.09 -2.14 -23.37
N VAL A 271 1.22 -1.67 -22.51
CA VAL A 271 1.57 -0.74 -21.44
C VAL A 271 2.40 -1.47 -20.39
N PRO A 272 3.64 -1.03 -20.11
CA PRO A 272 4.49 -1.69 -19.13
C PRO A 272 4.03 -1.35 -17.71
N LEU A 273 3.90 -2.37 -16.86
CA LEU A 273 3.60 -2.25 -15.43
C LEU A 273 4.58 -3.10 -14.63
N GLN A 274 4.98 -2.59 -13.47
CA GLN A 274 5.86 -3.30 -12.54
C GLN A 274 5.59 -2.85 -11.12
N ARG A 275 5.70 -3.76 -10.16
CA ARG A 275 5.57 -3.45 -8.73
C ARG A 275 6.52 -2.31 -8.32
N ASN A 276 5.97 -1.35 -7.55
CA ASN A 276 6.68 -0.17 -7.06
C ASN A 276 7.23 0.75 -8.17
N TRP A 277 6.69 0.65 -9.38
CA TRP A 277 7.02 1.53 -10.50
C TRP A 277 5.81 2.38 -10.90
N ARG A 278 6.10 3.57 -11.43
CA ARG A 278 5.12 4.49 -11.99
C ARG A 278 5.16 4.41 -13.51
N THR A 279 4.00 4.14 -14.11
CA THR A 279 3.81 4.22 -15.55
C THR A 279 2.95 5.42 -15.86
N ASN A 280 3.40 6.27 -16.78
CA ASN A 280 2.65 7.42 -17.28
C ASN A 280 2.33 7.22 -18.76
N ILE A 281 1.06 7.42 -19.12
CA ILE A 281 0.58 7.55 -20.50
C ILE A 281 0.19 9.01 -20.68
N TYR A 282 0.80 9.69 -21.64
CA TYR A 282 0.58 11.13 -21.82
C TYR A 282 0.70 11.58 -23.28
N GLY A 283 0.11 12.73 -23.60
CA GLY A 283 0.10 13.31 -24.94
C GLY A 283 -1.14 14.12 -25.19
N ASP A 284 -1.46 14.37 -26.47
CA ASP A 284 -2.72 15.00 -26.93
C ASP A 284 -3.81 13.94 -27.03
N LEU A 285 -4.24 13.41 -25.90
CA LEU A 285 -5.05 12.19 -25.85
C LEU A 285 -6.49 12.40 -26.30
N MET A 286 -7.01 13.63 -26.22
CA MET A 286 -8.45 13.89 -26.37
C MET A 286 -8.86 14.42 -27.75
N THR A 287 -7.99 15.12 -28.45
CA THR A 287 -8.32 15.73 -29.75
C THR A 287 -7.80 14.91 -30.92
N ASN A 288 -6.52 14.69 -31.03
CA ASN A 288 -5.92 14.12 -32.24
C ASN A 288 -5.29 12.73 -32.06
N GLY A 289 -4.88 12.35 -30.85
CA GLY A 289 -4.28 11.04 -30.57
C GLY A 289 -2.98 10.70 -31.31
N PHE A 290 -2.31 11.71 -31.89
CA PHE A 290 -1.11 11.51 -32.72
C PHE A 290 0.19 11.52 -31.90
N SER A 291 0.12 11.94 -30.64
CA SER A 291 1.29 12.08 -29.78
C SER A 291 1.01 11.36 -28.45
N ILE A 292 1.17 10.05 -28.44
CA ILE A 292 1.03 9.23 -27.24
C ILE A 292 2.41 8.77 -26.83
N ASN A 293 2.79 9.09 -25.59
CA ASN A 293 4.03 8.66 -24.97
C ASN A 293 3.73 7.77 -23.77
N VAL A 294 4.56 6.77 -23.54
CA VAL A 294 4.50 5.90 -22.36
C VAL A 294 5.86 5.89 -21.72
N THR A 295 5.91 6.16 -20.43
CA THR A 295 7.15 6.09 -19.64
C THR A 295 6.93 5.26 -18.39
N ILE A 296 7.98 4.62 -17.90
CA ILE A 296 7.98 3.85 -16.67
C ILE A 296 9.19 4.24 -15.80
N SER A 297 8.99 4.49 -14.52
CA SER A 297 10.02 4.98 -13.59
C SER A 297 9.99 4.22 -12.26
N PRO A 298 11.17 3.83 -11.71
CA PRO A 298 11.26 3.08 -10.47
C PRO A 298 10.84 3.92 -9.24
N ASN A 299 10.44 3.22 -8.18
CA ASN A 299 10.12 3.81 -6.88
C ASN A 299 9.15 4.99 -6.93
N PHE A 300 8.27 5.03 -7.91
CA PHE A 300 7.41 6.18 -8.21
C PHE A 300 8.19 7.49 -8.39
N ALA A 301 9.47 7.41 -8.77
CA ALA A 301 10.27 8.61 -9.01
C ALA A 301 9.59 9.53 -10.04
N ASP A 302 9.66 10.82 -9.80
CA ASP A 302 9.36 11.78 -10.86
C ASP A 302 10.44 11.62 -11.93
N GLN A 303 10.08 11.82 -13.18
CA GLN A 303 10.99 11.63 -14.31
C GLN A 303 12.22 12.54 -14.28
N ASN A 304 12.28 13.52 -13.34
CA ASN A 304 13.46 14.35 -13.08
C ASN A 304 14.65 13.57 -12.47
N GLY A 305 14.41 12.33 -12.04
CA GLY A 305 15.44 11.40 -11.60
C GLY A 305 15.42 10.16 -12.48
N VAL A 306 15.44 10.34 -13.79
CA VAL A 306 15.70 9.24 -14.70
C VAL A 306 17.06 8.71 -14.28
N ASP A 307 17.05 7.62 -13.56
CA ASP A 307 18.24 6.79 -13.55
C ASP A 307 18.56 6.50 -14.99
N ASP A 308 19.79 6.77 -15.38
CA ASP A 308 20.41 6.33 -16.60
C ASP A 308 20.50 4.79 -16.60
N ASP A 309 19.38 4.09 -16.33
CA ASP A 309 19.29 2.67 -16.62
C ASP A 309 19.13 2.56 -18.14
N PRO A 310 20.22 2.24 -18.86
CA PRO A 310 20.21 2.17 -20.32
C PRO A 310 19.17 1.17 -20.86
N ALA A 311 18.76 0.17 -20.06
CA ALA A 311 17.72 -0.78 -20.41
C ALA A 311 16.34 -0.10 -20.47
N ILE A 312 16.05 0.84 -19.56
CA ILE A 312 14.78 1.59 -19.57
C ILE A 312 14.77 2.61 -20.72
N ALA A 313 15.90 3.25 -20.99
CA ALA A 313 16.01 4.21 -22.09
C ALA A 313 15.88 3.52 -23.46
N GLU A 314 16.38 2.30 -23.63
CA GLU A 314 16.21 1.52 -24.85
C GLU A 314 14.78 0.99 -25.03
N ASP A 315 14.13 0.50 -23.99
CA ASP A 315 12.72 0.10 -24.02
C ASP A 315 11.80 1.28 -24.37
N ASN A 316 12.10 2.46 -23.85
CA ASN A 316 11.31 3.68 -24.19
C ASN A 316 11.42 4.03 -25.69
N LYS A 317 12.53 3.76 -26.36
CA LYS A 317 12.69 4.04 -27.80
C LYS A 317 11.84 3.16 -28.68
N GLU A 318 11.65 1.90 -28.34
CA GLU A 318 10.75 0.99 -29.09
C GLU A 318 9.28 1.41 -29.00
N TRP A 319 8.88 2.07 -27.92
CA TRP A 319 7.50 2.51 -27.68
C TRP A 319 7.13 3.83 -28.37
N HIS A 320 8.11 4.70 -28.62
CA HIS A 320 7.91 5.97 -29.31
C HIS A 320 7.55 5.78 -30.81
N ASP A 321 7.89 4.65 -31.41
CA ASP A 321 7.70 4.39 -32.84
C ASP A 321 6.41 3.62 -33.17
N GLN A 322 5.63 3.17 -32.18
CA GLN A 322 4.34 2.54 -32.44
C GLN A 322 3.27 3.58 -32.78
N LYS A 323 3.32 4.07 -34.04
CA LYS A 323 2.16 4.75 -34.65
C LYS A 323 1.03 3.76 -34.71
N GLN A 324 -0.08 4.09 -34.05
CA GLN A 324 -1.33 3.37 -34.33
C GLN A 324 -1.69 3.58 -35.80
N ASN A 325 -1.59 2.52 -36.60
CA ASN A 325 -2.20 2.47 -37.94
C ASN A 325 -3.71 2.30 -37.83
#